data_701e4cf786202cd14af724b8e99b5eb5
#
_entry.id   701e4cf786202cd14af724b8e99b5eb5
#
_cell.length_a   1.000
_cell.length_b   1.000
_cell.length_c   1.000
_cell.angle_alpha   90.00
_cell.angle_beta   90.00
_cell.angle_gamma   90.00
#
_symmetry.space_group_name_H-M   'P 1'
#
loop_
_entity.id
_entity.type
_entity.pdbx_description
1 polymer ?
#
loop_
_entity_poly.entity_id
_entity_poly.type
_entity_poly.pdbx_seq_one_letter_code
_entity_poly.pdbx_strand_id
1 'polypeptide(L)'
;LSNVLARAFITPIEREDILLLSQSIDEITDKIEDVMLRLWCNNIQSIRPDAIELGAVLINCCEELRLLLDEFADFRKSKKLREYIIHINTMEEQADKLFIDSMRRLHTTCTDPLEIISWREIYIYMEKCADACEHVADAVESVIMKNS
;
A
#
# COMPACT_ATOMS: atom_id res chain seq x y z
N LEU A 1 5.02 11.03 10.53
CA LEU A 1 3.62 11.38 10.21
C LEU A 1 3.19 12.68 10.88
N SER A 2 3.41 12.84 12.18
CA SER A 2 3.04 14.05 12.91
C SER A 2 3.71 15.32 12.37
N ASN A 3 4.95 15.23 11.89
CA ASN A 3 5.67 16.36 11.29
C ASN A 3 5.03 16.80 9.97
N VAL A 4 4.57 15.86 9.16
CA VAL A 4 3.87 16.14 7.90
C VAL A 4 2.54 16.85 8.18
N LEU A 5 1.78 16.34 9.14
CA LEU A 5 0.50 16.95 9.55
C LEU A 5 0.68 18.33 10.15
N ALA A 6 1.70 18.53 10.99
CA ALA A 6 2.00 19.83 11.58
C ALA A 6 2.34 20.88 10.51
N ARG A 7 3.11 20.51 9.49
CA ARG A 7 3.43 21.40 8.37
C ARG A 7 2.20 21.69 7.52
N ALA A 8 1.31 20.72 7.34
CA ALA A 8 0.08 20.87 6.60
C ALA A 8 -0.88 21.88 7.26
N PHE A 9 -0.84 22.03 8.59
CA PHE A 9 -1.60 23.05 9.31
C PHE A 9 -1.14 24.49 9.02
N ILE A 10 0.12 24.68 8.66
CA ILE A 10 0.68 25.99 8.30
C ILE A 10 0.27 26.39 6.89
N THR A 11 0.00 25.42 6.01
CA THR A 11 -0.54 25.64 4.68
C THR A 11 -2.07 25.60 4.72
N PRO A 12 -2.80 26.34 3.85
CA PRO A 12 -4.28 26.33 3.87
C PRO A 12 -4.83 25.03 3.27
N ILE A 13 -4.65 23.93 3.98
CA ILE A 13 -5.24 22.64 3.66
C ILE A 13 -6.47 22.45 4.56
N GLU A 14 -7.56 22.00 3.99
CA GLU A 14 -8.78 21.73 4.74
C GLU A 14 -8.55 20.63 5.79
N ARG A 15 -9.13 20.82 6.96
CA ARG A 15 -9.04 19.84 8.06
C ARG A 15 -9.53 18.45 7.64
N GLU A 16 -10.57 18.41 6.81
CA GLU A 16 -11.13 17.15 6.31
C GLU A 16 -10.14 16.37 5.47
N ASP A 17 -9.33 17.07 4.66
CA ASP A 17 -8.29 16.45 3.83
C ASP A 17 -7.18 15.85 4.70
N ILE A 18 -6.81 16.53 5.78
CA ILE A 18 -5.80 16.03 6.72
C ILE A 18 -6.31 14.77 7.42
N LEU A 19 -7.57 14.76 7.85
CA LEU A 19 -8.18 13.61 8.49
C LEU A 19 -8.26 12.42 7.53
N LEU A 20 -8.68 12.66 6.29
CA LEU A 20 -8.76 11.62 5.27
C LEU A 20 -7.39 11.01 5.00
N LEU A 21 -6.37 11.85 4.86
CA LEU A 21 -4.99 11.40 4.64
C LEU A 21 -4.49 10.56 5.82
N SER A 22 -4.72 11.03 7.04
CA SER A 22 -4.34 10.31 8.26
C SER A 22 -5.00 8.93 8.33
N GLN A 23 -6.30 8.85 8.06
CA GLN A 23 -7.04 7.59 8.04
C GLN A 23 -6.53 6.64 6.96
N SER A 24 -6.20 7.17 5.78
CA SER A 24 -5.66 6.37 4.69
C SER A 24 -4.30 5.77 5.03
N ILE A 25 -3.45 6.51 5.74
CA ILE A 25 -2.14 6.02 6.20
C ILE A 25 -2.33 4.93 7.25
N ASP A 26 -3.23 5.13 8.21
CA ASP A 26 -3.52 4.13 9.24
C ASP A 26 -4.03 2.82 8.64
N GLU A 27 -4.77 2.88 7.53
CA GLU A 27 -5.27 1.71 6.81
C GLU A 27 -4.11 0.82 6.33
N ILE A 28 -2.99 1.39 5.90
CA ILE A 28 -1.82 0.61 5.47
C ILE A 28 -1.31 -0.26 6.61
N THR A 29 -1.15 0.33 7.79
CA THR A 29 -0.68 -0.39 8.98
C THR A 29 -1.66 -1.52 9.34
N ASP A 30 -2.96 -1.25 9.28
CA ASP A 30 -3.98 -2.25 9.56
C ASP A 30 -3.92 -3.41 8.57
N LYS A 31 -3.71 -3.14 7.27
CA LYS A 31 -3.61 -4.18 6.25
C LYS A 31 -2.35 -5.03 6.41
N ILE A 32 -1.23 -4.41 6.78
CA ILE A 32 0.01 -5.15 7.07
C ILE A 32 -0.21 -6.07 8.28
N GLU A 33 -0.83 -5.56 9.34
CA GLU A 33 -1.18 -6.36 10.51
C GLU A 33 -2.09 -7.54 10.13
N ASP A 34 -3.08 -7.32 9.28
CA ASP A 34 -3.96 -8.36 8.77
C ASP A 34 -3.19 -9.49 8.09
N VAL A 35 -2.17 -9.18 7.29
CA VAL A 35 -1.30 -10.20 6.68
C VAL A 35 -0.57 -11.00 7.75
N MET A 36 0.03 -10.32 8.73
CA MET A 36 0.77 -10.97 9.80
C MET A 36 -0.12 -11.90 10.63
N LEU A 37 -1.34 -11.47 10.92
CA LEU A 37 -2.32 -12.28 11.65
C LEU A 37 -2.69 -13.54 10.88
N ARG A 38 -2.85 -13.46 9.54
CA ARG A 38 -3.16 -14.63 8.72
C ARG A 38 -2.01 -15.61 8.65
N LEU A 39 -0.78 -15.13 8.58
CA LEU A 39 0.40 -16.03 8.66
C LEU A 39 0.39 -16.83 9.95
N TRP A 40 0.05 -16.20 11.06
CA TRP A 40 -0.01 -16.87 12.36
C TRP A 40 -1.25 -17.76 12.50
N CYS A 41 -2.45 -17.23 12.22
CA CYS A 41 -3.71 -17.97 12.34
C CYS A 41 -3.74 -19.21 11.46
N ASN A 42 -3.20 -19.11 10.25
CA ASN A 42 -3.19 -20.20 9.28
C ASN A 42 -2.01 -21.16 9.51
N ASN A 43 -1.23 -20.95 10.57
CA ASN A 43 -0.09 -21.80 10.95
C ASN A 43 0.87 -22.02 9.79
N ILE A 44 1.26 -20.95 9.12
CA ILE A 44 2.17 -21.01 7.98
C ILE A 44 3.57 -21.40 8.47
N GLN A 45 4.12 -22.48 7.94
CA GLN A 45 5.43 -23.01 8.32
C GLN A 45 6.54 -22.60 7.36
N SER A 46 6.20 -22.29 6.12
CA SER A 46 7.15 -21.81 5.12
C SER A 46 6.45 -20.84 4.17
N ILE A 47 7.21 -19.90 3.66
CA ILE A 47 6.69 -18.84 2.80
C ILE A 47 6.82 -19.24 1.33
N ARG A 48 5.73 -19.14 0.57
CA ARG A 48 5.76 -19.41 -0.87
C ARG A 48 6.60 -18.34 -1.59
N PRO A 49 7.37 -18.73 -2.63
CA PRO A 49 8.18 -17.77 -3.39
C PRO A 49 7.38 -16.59 -3.95
N ASP A 50 6.14 -16.82 -4.37
CA ASP A 50 5.27 -15.76 -4.88
C ASP A 50 4.99 -14.68 -3.82
N ALA A 51 4.83 -15.09 -2.57
CA ALA A 51 4.61 -14.15 -1.46
C ALA A 51 5.86 -13.30 -1.19
N ILE A 52 7.05 -13.86 -1.36
CA ILE A 52 8.30 -13.11 -1.21
C ILE A 52 8.39 -12.05 -2.31
N GLU A 53 8.07 -12.42 -3.53
CA GLU A 53 8.09 -11.50 -4.67
C GLU A 53 7.07 -10.37 -4.50
N LEU A 54 5.84 -10.70 -4.13
CA LEU A 54 4.80 -9.72 -3.86
C LEU A 54 5.17 -8.83 -2.67
N GLY A 55 5.76 -9.40 -1.62
CA GLY A 55 6.24 -8.66 -0.46
C GLY A 55 7.31 -7.63 -0.83
N ALA A 56 8.21 -7.95 -1.75
CA ALA A 56 9.22 -7.02 -2.24
C ALA A 56 8.57 -5.80 -2.92
N VAL A 57 7.52 -6.01 -3.71
CA VAL A 57 6.77 -4.91 -4.33
C VAL A 57 6.09 -4.05 -3.26
N LEU A 58 5.53 -4.66 -2.22
CA LEU A 58 4.90 -3.92 -1.11
C LEU A 58 5.91 -3.05 -0.35
N ILE A 59 7.12 -3.55 -0.12
CA ILE A 59 8.19 -2.78 0.50
C ILE A 59 8.53 -1.56 -0.36
N ASN A 60 8.64 -1.74 -1.67
CA ASN A 60 8.90 -0.65 -2.60
C ASN A 60 7.76 0.38 -2.61
N CYS A 61 6.51 -0.07 -2.54
CA CYS A 61 5.36 0.84 -2.39
C CYS A 61 5.49 1.71 -1.14
N CYS A 62 5.82 1.11 -0.01
CA CYS A 62 5.99 1.83 1.25
C CYS A 62 7.16 2.83 1.20
N GLU A 63 8.26 2.47 0.54
CA GLU A 63 9.41 3.38 0.37
C GLU A 63 9.05 4.58 -0.49
N GLU A 64 8.38 4.36 -1.63
CA GLU A 64 7.91 5.47 -2.48
C GLU A 64 6.90 6.34 -1.75
N LEU A 65 6.02 5.72 -0.97
CA LEU A 65 5.04 6.44 -0.18
C LEU A 65 5.70 7.33 0.88
N ARG A 66 6.76 6.84 1.52
CA ARG A 66 7.55 7.63 2.46
C ARG A 66 8.13 8.87 1.78
N LEU A 67 8.71 8.69 0.59
CA LEU A 67 9.25 9.80 -0.20
C LEU A 67 8.15 10.80 -0.60
N LEU A 68 6.98 10.30 -0.99
CA LEU A 68 5.83 11.13 -1.32
C LEU A 68 5.39 11.98 -0.11
N LEU A 69 5.27 11.38 1.05
CA LEU A 69 4.82 12.06 2.27
C LEU A 69 5.85 13.08 2.77
N ASP A 70 7.14 12.77 2.66
CA ASP A 70 8.21 13.73 3.01
C ASP A 70 8.14 14.96 2.10
N GLU A 71 7.93 14.75 0.81
CA GLU A 71 7.84 15.84 -0.17
C GLU A 71 6.52 16.62 -0.07
N PHE A 72 5.47 15.99 0.42
CA PHE A 72 4.14 16.58 0.55
C PHE A 72 4.12 17.81 1.46
N ALA A 73 5.02 17.89 2.44
CA ALA A 73 5.13 19.07 3.31
C ALA A 73 5.35 20.37 2.53
N ASP A 74 6.03 20.30 1.39
CA ASP A 74 6.31 21.43 0.50
C ASP A 74 5.61 21.26 -0.85
N PHE A 75 4.37 20.79 -0.85
CA PHE A 75 3.67 20.36 -2.06
C PHE A 75 3.55 21.46 -3.14
N ARG A 76 3.44 22.72 -2.75
CA ARG A 76 3.31 23.82 -3.69
C ARG A 76 4.60 24.10 -4.48
N LYS A 77 5.74 23.73 -3.91
CA LYS A 77 7.06 23.94 -4.51
C LYS A 77 7.64 22.68 -5.12
N SER A 78 7.07 21.52 -4.80
CA SER A 78 7.61 20.25 -5.24
C SER A 78 7.32 19.98 -6.70
N LYS A 79 8.33 19.49 -7.40
CA LYS A 79 8.24 18.99 -8.77
C LYS A 79 8.22 17.46 -8.84
N LYS A 80 8.41 16.79 -7.69
CA LYS A 80 8.58 15.33 -7.62
C LYS A 80 7.34 14.58 -7.18
N LEU A 81 6.35 15.27 -6.61
CA LEU A 81 5.15 14.63 -6.06
C LEU A 81 4.43 13.77 -7.10
N ARG A 82 4.23 14.32 -8.29
CA ARG A 82 3.56 13.60 -9.37
C ARG A 82 4.32 12.33 -9.77
N GLU A 83 5.65 12.41 -9.81
CA GLU A 83 6.50 11.27 -10.13
C GLU A 83 6.33 10.15 -9.10
N TYR A 84 6.33 10.48 -7.81
CA TYR A 84 6.11 9.49 -6.75
C TYR A 84 4.71 8.86 -6.82
N ILE A 85 3.69 9.66 -7.12
CA ILE A 85 2.33 9.16 -7.29
C ILE A 85 2.26 8.17 -8.47
N ILE A 86 2.87 8.50 -9.59
CA ILE A 86 2.95 7.62 -10.76
C ILE A 86 3.66 6.32 -10.42
N HIS A 87 4.78 6.38 -9.68
CA HIS A 87 5.52 5.20 -9.27
C HIS A 87 4.68 4.29 -8.37
N ILE A 88 3.94 4.86 -7.41
CA ILE A 88 3.07 4.07 -6.53
C ILE A 88 1.96 3.39 -7.34
N ASN A 89 1.34 4.09 -8.27
CA ASN A 89 0.32 3.51 -9.13
C ASN A 89 0.88 2.38 -10.01
N THR A 90 2.07 2.55 -10.54
CA THR A 90 2.77 1.50 -11.32
C THR A 90 3.06 0.27 -10.46
N MET A 91 3.51 0.47 -9.23
CA MET A 91 3.78 -0.63 -8.30
C MET A 91 2.51 -1.35 -7.87
N GLU A 92 1.40 -0.62 -7.71
CA GLU A 92 0.10 -1.23 -7.42
C GLU A 92 -0.36 -2.11 -8.57
N GLU A 93 -0.23 -1.66 -9.80
CA GLU A 93 -0.53 -2.46 -11.00
C GLU A 93 0.36 -3.71 -11.07
N GLN A 94 1.63 -3.58 -10.73
CA GLN A 94 2.55 -4.71 -10.66
C GLN A 94 2.14 -5.70 -9.57
N ALA A 95 1.75 -5.21 -8.40
CA ALA A 95 1.26 -6.04 -7.31
C ALA A 95 -0.02 -6.79 -7.70
N ASP A 96 -0.94 -6.13 -8.39
CA ASP A 96 -2.17 -6.73 -8.87
C ASP A 96 -1.89 -7.87 -9.85
N LYS A 97 -0.97 -7.66 -10.79
CA LYS A 97 -0.56 -8.70 -11.73
C LYS A 97 0.08 -9.88 -11.02
N LEU A 98 0.99 -9.63 -10.08
CA LEU A 98 1.62 -10.68 -9.28
C LEU A 98 0.58 -11.45 -8.46
N PHE A 99 -0.39 -10.75 -7.91
CA PHE A 99 -1.50 -11.38 -7.18
C PHE A 99 -2.26 -12.35 -8.06
N ILE A 100 -2.67 -11.93 -9.26
CA ILE A 100 -3.40 -12.78 -10.20
C ILE A 100 -2.58 -14.00 -10.61
N ASP A 101 -1.31 -13.80 -10.96
CA ASP A 101 -0.40 -14.88 -11.34
C ASP A 101 -0.17 -15.85 -10.18
N SER A 102 -0.03 -15.35 -8.97
CA SER A 102 0.16 -16.16 -7.76
C SER A 102 -1.07 -17.00 -7.45
N MET A 103 -2.27 -16.43 -7.59
CA MET A 103 -3.52 -17.15 -7.39
C MET A 103 -3.67 -18.28 -8.41
N ARG A 104 -3.37 -18.03 -9.68
CA ARG A 104 -3.42 -19.07 -10.68
C ARG A 104 -2.41 -20.17 -10.41
N ARG A 105 -1.17 -19.83 -10.07
CA ARG A 105 -0.12 -20.81 -9.77
C ARG A 105 -0.50 -21.65 -8.56
N LEU A 106 -1.09 -21.05 -7.54
CA LEU A 106 -1.59 -21.75 -6.37
C LEU A 106 -2.62 -22.82 -6.76
N HIS A 107 -3.60 -22.47 -7.58
CA HIS A 107 -4.67 -23.39 -7.97
C HIS A 107 -4.24 -24.44 -8.98
N THR A 108 -3.19 -24.19 -9.75
CA THR A 108 -2.72 -25.13 -10.77
C THR A 108 -1.62 -26.06 -10.27
N THR A 109 -0.93 -25.72 -9.19
CA THR A 109 0.22 -26.50 -8.70
C THR A 109 0.05 -27.06 -7.28
N CYS A 110 -0.83 -26.51 -6.48
CA CYS A 110 -1.06 -26.97 -5.10
C CYS A 110 -2.30 -27.88 -5.07
N THR A 111 -2.18 -29.00 -4.38
CA THR A 111 -3.26 -29.99 -4.26
C THR A 111 -3.83 -30.10 -2.84
N ASP A 112 -3.16 -29.48 -1.85
CA ASP A 112 -3.64 -29.48 -0.47
C ASP A 112 -4.69 -28.38 -0.28
N PRO A 113 -5.96 -28.74 -0.03
CA PRO A 113 -7.03 -27.75 0.11
C PRO A 113 -6.78 -26.74 1.25
N LEU A 114 -6.18 -27.19 2.34
CA LEU A 114 -5.89 -26.30 3.47
C LEU A 114 -4.84 -25.27 3.10
N GLU A 115 -3.81 -25.67 2.39
CA GLU A 115 -2.77 -24.77 1.91
C GLU A 115 -3.35 -23.77 0.89
N ILE A 116 -4.22 -24.21 0.00
CA ILE A 116 -4.89 -23.35 -0.97
C ILE A 116 -5.72 -22.30 -0.25
N ILE A 117 -6.54 -22.69 0.71
CA ILE A 117 -7.37 -21.76 1.49
C ILE A 117 -6.50 -20.73 2.19
N SER A 118 -5.45 -21.16 2.86
CA SER A 118 -4.54 -20.30 3.63
C SER A 118 -3.85 -19.26 2.75
N TRP A 119 -3.30 -19.68 1.61
CA TRP A 119 -2.55 -18.79 0.73
C TRP A 119 -3.44 -17.89 -0.11
N ARG A 120 -4.65 -18.34 -0.46
CA ARG A 120 -5.64 -17.45 -1.08
C ARG A 120 -5.92 -16.24 -0.19
N GLU A 121 -6.15 -16.49 1.08
CA GLU A 121 -6.43 -15.44 2.06
C GLU A 121 -5.23 -14.50 2.22
N ILE A 122 -4.02 -15.05 2.36
CA ILE A 122 -2.81 -14.26 2.52
C ILE A 122 -2.55 -13.38 1.29
N TYR A 123 -2.65 -13.93 0.08
CA TYR A 123 -2.47 -13.15 -1.14
C TYR A 123 -3.50 -12.01 -1.26
N ILE A 124 -4.75 -12.27 -0.89
CA ILE A 124 -5.80 -11.26 -0.91
C ILE A 124 -5.45 -10.09 0.03
N TYR A 125 -4.98 -10.39 1.23
CA TYR A 125 -4.59 -9.34 2.19
C TYR A 125 -3.31 -8.62 1.79
N MET A 126 -2.38 -9.29 1.13
CA MET A 126 -1.18 -8.64 0.58
C MET A 126 -1.56 -7.65 -0.53
N GLU A 127 -2.47 -8.02 -1.42
CA GLU A 127 -2.97 -7.13 -2.47
C GLU A 127 -3.68 -5.92 -1.88
N LYS A 128 -4.43 -6.09 -0.80
CA LYS A 128 -5.05 -4.99 -0.08
C LYS A 128 -4.04 -4.00 0.49
N CYS A 129 -2.83 -4.44 0.84
CA CYS A 129 -1.76 -3.53 1.26
C CYS A 129 -1.34 -2.59 0.12
N ALA A 130 -1.21 -3.13 -1.09
CA ALA A 130 -0.87 -2.31 -2.26
C ALA A 130 -1.99 -1.32 -2.58
N ASP A 131 -3.25 -1.74 -2.51
CA ASP A 131 -4.40 -0.87 -2.70
C ASP A 131 -4.41 0.26 -1.65
N ALA A 132 -4.10 -0.06 -0.40
CA ALA A 132 -4.04 0.94 0.66
C ALA A 132 -2.96 2.00 0.39
N CYS A 133 -1.82 1.61 -0.15
CA CYS A 133 -0.77 2.55 -0.57
C CYS A 133 -1.26 3.47 -1.70
N GLU A 134 -1.96 2.91 -2.68
CA GLU A 134 -2.54 3.69 -3.77
C GLU A 134 -3.60 4.68 -3.25
N HIS A 135 -4.41 4.29 -2.29
CA HIS A 135 -5.41 5.17 -1.67
C HIS A 135 -4.75 6.40 -1.02
N VAL A 136 -3.59 6.24 -0.38
CA VAL A 136 -2.85 7.38 0.17
C VAL A 136 -2.34 8.28 -0.96
N ALA A 137 -1.79 7.70 -2.01
CA ALA A 137 -1.33 8.48 -3.18
C ALA A 137 -2.48 9.26 -3.81
N ASP A 138 -3.65 8.65 -3.94
CA ASP A 138 -4.85 9.30 -4.48
C ASP A 138 -5.33 10.45 -3.57
N ALA A 139 -5.27 10.25 -2.26
CA ALA A 139 -5.62 11.28 -1.28
C ALA A 139 -4.67 12.48 -1.38
N VAL A 140 -3.38 12.23 -1.51
CA VAL A 140 -2.37 13.28 -1.70
C VAL A 140 -2.62 14.03 -3.01
N GLU A 141 -2.87 13.32 -4.10
CA GLU A 141 -3.18 13.93 -5.40
C GLU A 141 -4.41 14.83 -5.33
N SER A 142 -5.46 14.37 -4.66
CA SER A 142 -6.69 15.14 -4.44
C SER A 142 -6.42 16.45 -3.70
N VAL A 143 -5.61 16.42 -2.65
CA VAL A 143 -5.24 17.63 -1.89
C VAL A 143 -4.45 18.60 -2.76
N ILE A 144 -3.51 18.09 -3.55
CA ILE A 144 -2.70 18.91 -4.48
C ILE A 144 -3.60 19.61 -5.49
N MET A 145 -4.54 18.87 -6.09
CA MET A 145 -5.46 19.41 -7.10
C MET A 145 -6.37 20.50 -6.55
N LYS A 146 -6.85 20.35 -5.31
CA LYS A 146 -7.70 21.36 -4.66
C LYS A 146 -6.96 22.65 -4.32
N ASN A 147 -5.65 22.59 -4.17
CA ASN A 147 -4.84 23.70 -3.66
C ASN A 147 -3.84 24.24 -4.70
N SER A 148 -3.99 23.86 -5.94
CA SER A 148 -3.16 24.35 -7.04
C SER A 148 -3.82 25.47 -7.86
#